data_cf07e819f806e15efd7c3ad3a3835ed8
#
_entry.id   cf07e819f806e15efd7c3ad3a3835ed8
#
_cell.length_a   1.000
_cell.length_b   1.000
_cell.length_c   1.000
_cell.angle_alpha   90.00
_cell.angle_beta   90.00
_cell.angle_gamma   90.00
#
_symmetry.space_group_name_H-M   'P 1'
#
loop_
_entity.id
_entity.type
_entity.pdbx_description
1 polymer ?
#
loop_
_entity_poly.entity_id
_entity_poly.type
_entity_poly.pdbx_seq_one_letter_code
_entity_poly.pdbx_strand_id
1 'polypeptide(L)'
;MMVAVTGGPCGGKTTALVELAEELPKLGVAVMRCPELSTLLFGAGAAFPGLGTRAEQLAWDYHKLRAQLALEDTLCSIAAESAQPTMVLMDRGALDSKAFVATGDEAGQHAWEQLLERGGWDEASLLSRYDAVIHLVTTAIGAEEHYSGATSNAARREDVAEAQAQDLRIRTAWQSHPKFCLVSNEHVSSFDEKLRHATTFLYQQEHFLDMITTQSDQTIER
;
A
#
# COMPACT_ATOMS: atom_id res chain seq x y z
N MET A 1 -9.74 10.84 -3.27
CA MET A 1 -9.75 9.52 -2.59
C MET A 1 -8.33 8.96 -2.56
N MET A 2 -7.84 8.49 -1.40
CA MET A 2 -6.54 7.84 -1.25
C MET A 2 -6.68 6.37 -0.89
N VAL A 3 -6.09 5.48 -1.68
CA VAL A 3 -6.20 4.02 -1.51
C VAL A 3 -4.83 3.39 -1.39
N ALA A 4 -4.59 2.64 -0.32
CA ALA A 4 -3.39 1.85 -0.17
C ALA A 4 -3.57 0.46 -0.80
N VAL A 5 -2.67 0.09 -1.71
CA VAL A 5 -2.54 -1.28 -2.23
C VAL A 5 -1.31 -1.90 -1.58
N THR A 6 -1.56 -2.82 -0.67
CA THR A 6 -0.54 -3.42 0.19
C THR A 6 -0.53 -4.95 0.09
N GLY A 7 0.29 -5.61 0.86
CA GLY A 7 0.43 -7.07 0.91
C GLY A 7 1.89 -7.53 0.81
N GLY A 8 2.10 -8.82 0.97
CA GLY A 8 3.41 -9.45 0.95
C GLY A 8 4.12 -9.39 -0.40
N PRO A 9 5.35 -9.90 -0.48
CA PRO A 9 6.08 -10.01 -1.74
C PRO A 9 5.33 -10.92 -2.73
N CYS A 10 5.45 -10.67 -4.02
CA CYS A 10 4.76 -11.43 -5.09
C CYS A 10 3.22 -11.48 -4.97
N GLY A 11 2.58 -10.55 -4.21
CA GLY A 11 1.12 -10.47 -4.11
C GLY A 11 0.43 -9.88 -5.35
N GLY A 12 1.19 -9.33 -6.30
CA GLY A 12 0.65 -8.72 -7.53
C GLY A 12 0.34 -7.22 -7.41
N LYS A 13 0.82 -6.53 -6.36
CA LYS A 13 0.55 -5.09 -6.12
C LYS A 13 0.86 -4.20 -7.32
N THR A 14 2.06 -4.30 -7.86
CA THR A 14 2.48 -3.45 -9.00
C THR A 14 1.59 -3.66 -10.22
N THR A 15 1.22 -4.91 -10.52
CA THR A 15 0.30 -5.22 -11.61
C THR A 15 -1.09 -4.65 -11.35
N ALA A 16 -1.62 -4.83 -10.15
CA ALA A 16 -2.92 -4.27 -9.76
C ALA A 16 -2.95 -2.73 -9.87
N LEU A 17 -1.88 -2.06 -9.47
CA LEU A 17 -1.76 -0.60 -9.59
C LEU A 17 -1.72 -0.13 -11.06
N VAL A 18 -1.09 -0.89 -11.95
CA VAL A 18 -1.09 -0.60 -13.39
C VAL A 18 -2.50 -0.75 -13.96
N GLU A 19 -3.15 -1.88 -13.73
CA GLU A 19 -4.50 -2.16 -14.22
C GLU A 19 -5.54 -1.16 -13.69
N LEU A 20 -5.51 -0.86 -12.38
CA LEU A 20 -6.39 0.17 -11.80
C LEU A 20 -6.16 1.55 -12.45
N ALA A 21 -4.90 1.89 -12.73
CA ALA A 21 -4.57 3.15 -13.39
C ALA A 21 -5.02 3.22 -14.86
N GLU A 22 -5.26 2.08 -15.50
CA GLU A 22 -5.81 2.00 -16.87
C GLU A 22 -7.35 1.96 -16.88
N GLU A 23 -7.97 1.33 -15.87
CA GLU A 23 -9.43 1.17 -15.82
C GLU A 23 -10.16 2.40 -15.27
N LEU A 24 -9.66 3.02 -14.19
CA LEU A 24 -10.33 4.13 -13.52
C LEU A 24 -10.55 5.36 -14.44
N PRO A 25 -9.61 5.73 -15.34
CA PRO A 25 -9.86 6.84 -16.28
C PRO A 25 -11.03 6.59 -17.26
N LYS A 26 -11.36 5.33 -17.56
CA LYS A 26 -12.52 4.97 -18.39
C LYS A 26 -13.85 5.29 -17.68
N LEU A 27 -13.82 5.41 -16.35
CA LEU A 27 -14.94 5.80 -15.50
C LEU A 27 -14.91 7.31 -15.15
N GLY A 28 -14.00 8.07 -15.79
CA GLY A 28 -13.87 9.50 -15.55
C GLY A 28 -13.06 9.88 -14.31
N VAL A 29 -12.40 8.94 -13.64
CA VAL A 29 -11.58 9.20 -12.44
C VAL A 29 -10.12 9.32 -12.85
N ALA A 30 -9.52 10.49 -12.65
CA ALA A 30 -8.08 10.67 -12.83
C ALA A 30 -7.30 9.86 -11.77
N VAL A 31 -6.11 9.37 -12.12
CA VAL A 31 -5.30 8.54 -11.23
C VAL A 31 -3.92 9.13 -11.06
N MET A 32 -3.51 9.31 -9.81
CA MET A 32 -2.13 9.53 -9.41
C MET A 32 -1.60 8.29 -8.73
N ARG A 33 -0.40 7.82 -9.12
CA ARG A 33 0.25 6.68 -8.49
C ARG A 33 1.42 7.15 -7.65
N CYS A 34 1.40 6.81 -6.36
CA CYS A 34 2.55 6.95 -5.49
C CYS A 34 3.38 5.66 -5.56
N PRO A 35 4.61 5.71 -6.05
CA PRO A 35 5.46 4.52 -6.09
C PRO A 35 5.91 4.11 -4.69
N GLU A 36 6.32 2.85 -4.54
CA GLU A 36 6.90 2.36 -3.30
C GLU A 36 8.12 3.21 -2.90
N LEU A 37 8.06 3.84 -1.74
CA LEU A 37 9.08 4.81 -1.31
C LEU A 37 10.46 4.16 -1.15
N SER A 38 10.54 2.91 -0.69
CA SER A 38 11.82 2.19 -0.60
C SER A 38 12.50 2.10 -1.97
N THR A 39 11.73 1.83 -3.01
CA THR A 39 12.23 1.77 -4.40
C THR A 39 12.74 3.12 -4.88
N LEU A 40 12.05 4.22 -4.55
CA LEU A 40 12.51 5.58 -4.85
C LEU A 40 13.83 5.91 -4.15
N LEU A 41 13.93 5.59 -2.85
CA LEU A 41 15.13 5.86 -2.05
C LEU A 41 16.32 5.05 -2.57
N PHE A 42 16.13 3.77 -2.90
CA PHE A 42 17.19 2.95 -3.48
C PHE A 42 17.61 3.45 -4.86
N GLY A 43 16.66 3.87 -5.68
CA GLY A 43 16.94 4.51 -6.99
C GLY A 43 17.70 5.83 -6.87
N ALA A 44 17.55 6.56 -5.76
CA ALA A 44 18.32 7.75 -5.44
C ALA A 44 19.71 7.44 -4.85
N GLY A 45 20.06 6.15 -4.70
CA GLY A 45 21.37 5.73 -4.14
C GLY A 45 21.38 5.57 -2.61
N ALA A 46 20.25 5.72 -1.93
CA ALA A 46 20.16 5.41 -0.51
C ALA A 46 20.23 3.89 -0.29
N ALA A 47 20.83 3.45 0.80
CA ALA A 47 20.94 2.05 1.14
C ALA A 47 20.30 1.79 2.50
N PHE A 48 19.51 0.72 2.59
CA PHE A 48 19.06 0.24 3.89
C PHE A 48 20.27 -0.24 4.71
N PRO A 49 20.38 0.16 5.99
CA PRO A 49 21.56 -0.15 6.82
C PRO A 49 21.76 -1.66 7.09
N GLY A 50 20.80 -2.50 6.71
CA GLY A 50 20.95 -3.96 6.77
C GLY A 50 21.28 -4.47 8.17
N LEU A 51 22.50 -5.02 8.33
CA LEU A 51 23.04 -5.48 9.61
C LEU A 51 23.64 -4.35 10.47
N GLY A 52 23.34 -3.10 10.17
CA GLY A 52 23.71 -1.95 10.97
C GLY A 52 23.08 -1.98 12.39
N THR A 53 23.46 -1.00 13.19
CA THR A 53 22.90 -0.85 14.55
C THR A 53 21.39 -0.61 14.51
N ARG A 54 20.70 -0.96 15.59
CA ARG A 54 19.28 -0.67 15.74
C ARG A 54 18.97 0.82 15.57
N ALA A 55 19.85 1.69 16.02
CA ALA A 55 19.72 3.14 15.88
C ALA A 55 19.75 3.58 14.41
N GLU A 56 20.61 2.99 13.58
CA GLU A 56 20.68 3.26 12.14
C GLU A 56 19.42 2.75 11.42
N GLN A 57 18.92 1.57 11.79
CA GLN A 57 17.67 1.03 11.25
C GLN A 57 16.47 1.94 11.59
N LEU A 58 16.34 2.35 12.84
CA LEU A 58 15.28 3.28 13.27
C LEU A 58 15.40 4.65 12.60
N ALA A 59 16.62 5.15 12.39
CA ALA A 59 16.81 6.40 11.66
C ALA A 59 16.35 6.27 10.20
N TRP A 60 16.67 5.15 9.54
CA TRP A 60 16.19 4.85 8.18
C TRP A 60 14.65 4.82 8.14
N ASP A 61 14.01 4.04 9.02
CA ASP A 61 12.56 3.88 9.03
C ASP A 61 11.85 5.19 9.35
N TYR A 62 12.40 6.00 10.26
CA TYR A 62 11.89 7.34 10.55
C TYR A 62 11.92 8.24 9.30
N HIS A 63 13.05 8.32 8.61
CA HIS A 63 13.18 9.17 7.42
C HIS A 63 12.33 8.67 6.26
N LYS A 64 12.22 7.34 6.10
CA LYS A 64 11.34 6.72 5.11
C LYS A 64 9.89 7.07 5.38
N LEU A 65 9.38 6.85 6.60
CA LEU A 65 7.98 7.15 6.94
C LEU A 65 7.68 8.65 6.81
N ARG A 66 8.58 9.52 7.26
CA ARG A 66 8.42 10.97 7.08
C ARG A 66 8.33 11.38 5.61
N ALA A 67 9.15 10.80 4.75
CA ALA A 67 9.12 11.08 3.31
C ALA A 67 7.85 10.50 2.66
N GLN A 68 7.38 9.32 3.10
CA GLN A 68 6.12 8.72 2.68
C GLN A 68 4.95 9.67 2.96
N LEU A 69 4.81 10.12 4.20
CA LEU A 69 3.74 11.03 4.60
C LEU A 69 3.76 12.35 3.82
N ALA A 70 4.94 12.94 3.63
CA ALA A 70 5.08 14.18 2.87
C ALA A 70 4.68 14.00 1.39
N LEU A 71 5.02 12.87 0.77
CA LEU A 71 4.64 12.56 -0.60
C LEU A 71 3.13 12.31 -0.71
N GLU A 72 2.54 11.59 0.22
CA GLU A 72 1.09 11.39 0.32
C GLU A 72 0.35 12.72 0.41
N ASP A 73 0.75 13.58 1.35
CA ASP A 73 0.15 14.91 1.54
C ASP A 73 0.25 15.76 0.28
N THR A 74 1.39 15.70 -0.41
CA THR A 74 1.59 16.42 -1.68
C THR A 74 0.65 15.93 -2.75
N LEU A 75 0.55 14.61 -2.96
CA LEU A 75 -0.33 14.03 -3.98
C LEU A 75 -1.80 14.29 -3.68
N CYS A 76 -2.21 14.19 -2.39
CA CYS A 76 -3.57 14.51 -1.98
C CYS A 76 -3.90 16.00 -2.18
N SER A 77 -2.96 16.90 -1.92
CA SER A 77 -3.15 18.34 -2.18
C SER A 77 -3.33 18.63 -3.67
N ILE A 78 -2.48 18.03 -4.52
CA ILE A 78 -2.63 18.15 -5.99
C ILE A 78 -3.96 17.56 -6.45
N ALA A 79 -4.37 16.41 -5.91
CA ALA A 79 -5.64 15.77 -6.24
C ALA A 79 -6.85 16.63 -5.83
N ALA A 80 -6.77 17.31 -4.68
CA ALA A 80 -7.83 18.20 -4.18
C ALA A 80 -8.00 19.47 -5.03
N GLU A 81 -6.93 19.95 -5.66
CA GLU A 81 -6.95 21.09 -6.57
C GLU A 81 -7.34 20.71 -8.02
N SER A 82 -7.46 19.41 -8.31
CA SER A 82 -7.83 18.91 -9.63
C SER A 82 -9.29 19.23 -9.97
N ALA A 83 -9.56 19.65 -11.19
CA ALA A 83 -10.93 19.80 -11.70
C ALA A 83 -11.65 18.47 -11.94
N GLN A 84 -10.89 17.37 -12.03
CA GLN A 84 -11.44 16.01 -12.17
C GLN A 84 -11.38 15.27 -10.84
N PRO A 85 -12.38 14.44 -10.54
CA PRO A 85 -12.29 13.48 -9.43
C PRO A 85 -11.01 12.66 -9.57
N THR A 86 -10.15 12.70 -8.56
CA THR A 86 -8.82 12.09 -8.63
C THR A 86 -8.63 11.07 -7.51
N MET A 87 -8.19 9.88 -7.88
CA MET A 87 -7.77 8.83 -6.94
C MET A 87 -6.25 8.79 -6.84
N VAL A 88 -5.76 8.77 -5.60
CA VAL A 88 -4.34 8.55 -5.31
C VAL A 88 -4.16 7.08 -4.91
N LEU A 89 -3.48 6.31 -5.76
CA LEU A 89 -3.15 4.91 -5.53
C LEU A 89 -1.74 4.81 -4.95
N MET A 90 -1.62 4.26 -3.77
CA MET A 90 -0.36 4.10 -3.05
C MET A 90 0.19 2.69 -3.23
N ASP A 91 1.42 2.53 -3.74
CA ASP A 91 2.16 1.26 -3.62
C ASP A 91 2.74 1.18 -2.22
N ARG A 92 2.04 0.51 -1.34
CA ARG A 92 2.17 0.52 0.13
C ARG A 92 1.69 1.84 0.75
N GLY A 93 1.45 1.84 2.05
CA GLY A 93 1.10 3.01 2.83
C GLY A 93 1.90 3.10 4.13
N ALA A 94 1.60 4.11 4.94
CA ALA A 94 2.34 4.42 6.16
C ALA A 94 2.46 3.23 7.13
N LEU A 95 1.39 2.44 7.31
CA LEU A 95 1.40 1.31 8.25
C LEU A 95 2.14 0.07 7.74
N ASP A 96 2.51 0.00 6.47
CA ASP A 96 3.50 -0.99 6.02
C ASP A 96 4.81 -0.85 6.79
N SER A 97 5.21 0.38 7.18
CA SER A 97 6.40 0.60 8.00
C SER A 97 6.31 -0.11 9.35
N LYS A 98 5.14 -0.20 9.97
CA LYS A 98 4.93 -0.97 11.22
C LYS A 98 5.31 -2.44 11.03
N ALA A 99 4.90 -3.05 9.92
CA ALA A 99 5.17 -4.46 9.63
C ALA A 99 6.67 -4.78 9.48
N PHE A 100 7.49 -3.80 9.14
CA PHE A 100 8.94 -3.94 9.02
C PHE A 100 9.68 -3.59 10.32
N VAL A 101 9.16 -2.66 11.12
CA VAL A 101 9.76 -2.20 12.37
C VAL A 101 9.35 -3.09 13.54
N ALA A 102 8.05 -3.37 13.69
CA ALA A 102 7.49 -4.22 14.74
C ALA A 102 7.53 -5.67 14.27
N THR A 103 8.66 -6.34 14.45
CA THR A 103 8.93 -7.70 13.96
C THR A 103 8.20 -8.82 14.71
N GLY A 104 7.20 -8.47 15.54
CA GLY A 104 6.35 -9.42 16.26
C GLY A 104 6.83 -9.76 17.67
N ASP A 105 7.92 -9.14 18.12
CA ASP A 105 8.45 -9.22 19.46
C ASP A 105 8.32 -7.86 20.21
N GLU A 106 8.60 -7.89 21.51
CA GLU A 106 8.52 -6.73 22.39
C GLU A 106 9.49 -5.60 21.97
N ALA A 107 10.67 -5.96 21.51
CA ALA A 107 11.68 -5.03 21.02
C ALA A 107 11.25 -4.31 19.74
N GLY A 108 10.60 -5.03 18.82
CA GLY A 108 10.03 -4.46 17.61
C GLY A 108 8.86 -3.52 17.90
N GLN A 109 7.97 -3.91 18.83
CA GLN A 109 6.87 -3.06 19.26
C GLN A 109 7.38 -1.75 19.88
N HIS A 110 8.35 -1.85 20.78
CA HIS A 110 8.99 -0.66 21.38
C HIS A 110 9.66 0.25 20.33
N ALA A 111 10.29 -0.35 19.32
CA ALA A 111 10.88 0.40 18.23
C ALA A 111 9.86 1.18 17.39
N TRP A 112 8.66 0.59 17.16
CA TRP A 112 7.56 1.28 16.51
C TRP A 112 7.07 2.47 17.33
N GLU A 113 6.90 2.28 18.64
CA GLU A 113 6.51 3.36 19.57
C GLU A 113 7.52 4.52 19.58
N GLN A 114 8.82 4.21 19.63
CA GLN A 114 9.89 5.22 19.52
C GLN A 114 9.84 5.98 18.19
N LEU A 115 9.50 5.29 17.09
CA LEU A 115 9.38 5.91 15.77
C LEU A 115 8.19 6.87 15.73
N LEU A 116 7.05 6.49 16.28
CA LEU A 116 5.87 7.33 16.41
C LEU A 116 6.15 8.56 17.27
N GLU A 117 6.75 8.37 18.45
CA GLU A 117 7.13 9.47 19.37
C GLU A 117 8.07 10.45 18.68
N ARG A 118 9.13 9.95 18.03
CA ARG A 118 10.10 10.78 17.32
C ARG A 118 9.46 11.62 16.21
N GLY A 119 8.46 11.10 15.54
CA GLY A 119 7.73 11.77 14.47
C GLY A 119 6.59 12.66 14.94
N GLY A 120 6.17 12.52 16.19
CA GLY A 120 4.95 13.13 16.70
C GLY A 120 3.71 12.55 16.01
N TRP A 121 3.76 11.29 15.62
CA TRP A 121 2.68 10.60 14.92
C TRP A 121 1.85 9.73 15.87
N ASP A 122 0.59 9.59 15.53
CA ASP A 122 -0.36 8.69 16.18
C ASP A 122 -0.81 7.62 15.18
N GLU A 123 -0.81 6.36 15.60
CA GLU A 123 -1.12 5.22 14.72
C GLU A 123 -2.54 5.29 14.15
N ALA A 124 -3.52 5.72 14.96
CA ALA A 124 -4.89 5.86 14.49
C ALA A 124 -5.01 6.95 13.43
N SER A 125 -4.28 8.05 13.60
CA SER A 125 -4.18 9.12 12.60
C SER A 125 -3.51 8.65 11.32
N LEU A 126 -2.45 7.82 11.41
CA LEU A 126 -1.82 7.22 10.24
C LEU A 126 -2.77 6.28 9.50
N LEU A 127 -3.56 5.48 10.23
CA LEU A 127 -4.54 4.59 9.65
C LEU A 127 -5.65 5.35 8.93
N SER A 128 -6.17 6.42 9.54
CA SER A 128 -7.30 7.21 9.02
C SER A 128 -6.97 8.06 7.79
N ARG A 129 -5.72 8.11 7.35
CA ARG A 129 -5.31 8.81 6.14
C ARG A 129 -5.90 8.20 4.87
N TYR A 130 -6.23 6.93 4.90
CA TYR A 130 -6.66 6.16 3.73
C TYR A 130 -8.17 5.99 3.70
N ASP A 131 -8.77 6.20 2.53
CA ASP A 131 -10.19 5.97 2.30
C ASP A 131 -10.52 4.49 2.14
N ALA A 132 -9.56 3.69 1.69
CA ALA A 132 -9.67 2.24 1.59
C ALA A 132 -8.27 1.59 1.55
N VAL A 133 -8.20 0.32 1.95
CA VAL A 133 -6.99 -0.49 1.95
C VAL A 133 -7.26 -1.82 1.27
N ILE A 134 -6.46 -2.16 0.27
CA ILE A 134 -6.52 -3.44 -0.44
C ILE A 134 -5.26 -4.22 -0.12
N HIS A 135 -5.40 -5.34 0.59
CA HIS A 135 -4.31 -6.25 0.87
C HIS A 135 -4.35 -7.44 -0.09
N LEU A 136 -3.36 -7.49 -0.97
CA LEU A 136 -3.17 -8.59 -1.90
C LEU A 136 -2.25 -9.63 -1.26
N VAL A 137 -2.81 -10.76 -0.86
CA VAL A 137 -2.05 -11.85 -0.21
C VAL A 137 -0.94 -12.34 -1.13
N THR A 138 0.25 -12.55 -0.55
CA THR A 138 1.40 -13.11 -1.28
C THR A 138 1.09 -14.45 -1.93
N THR A 139 1.66 -14.74 -3.11
CA THR A 139 1.55 -16.07 -3.73
C THR A 139 2.25 -17.16 -2.91
N ALA A 140 3.10 -16.82 -1.96
CA ALA A 140 3.65 -17.76 -0.98
C ALA A 140 2.58 -18.39 -0.06
N ILE A 141 1.31 -17.94 -0.12
CA ILE A 141 0.17 -18.47 0.61
C ILE A 141 -0.91 -18.83 -0.40
N GLY A 142 -1.18 -20.13 -0.59
CA GLY A 142 -2.26 -20.64 -1.42
C GLY A 142 -2.07 -20.51 -2.94
N ALA A 143 -0.86 -20.18 -3.39
CA ALA A 143 -0.47 -20.15 -4.81
C ALA A 143 1.06 -20.29 -4.95
N GLU A 144 1.66 -21.18 -4.16
CA GLU A 144 3.10 -21.34 -3.97
C GLU A 144 3.83 -21.63 -5.29
N GLU A 145 3.20 -22.32 -6.24
CA GLU A 145 3.72 -22.59 -7.57
C GLU A 145 3.99 -21.31 -8.39
N HIS A 146 3.34 -20.21 -8.03
CA HIS A 146 3.53 -18.90 -8.65
C HIS A 146 4.49 -17.99 -7.87
N TYR A 147 5.02 -18.47 -6.73
CA TYR A 147 5.97 -17.69 -5.95
C TYR A 147 7.35 -17.70 -6.60
N SER A 148 7.74 -16.58 -7.21
CA SER A 148 8.99 -16.43 -7.94
C SER A 148 10.14 -15.78 -7.14
N GLY A 149 9.91 -15.45 -5.86
CA GLY A 149 10.96 -15.01 -4.92
C GLY A 149 12.04 -14.10 -5.52
N ALA A 150 13.28 -14.53 -5.38
CA ALA A 150 14.47 -13.80 -5.87
C ALA A 150 14.53 -13.62 -7.40
N THR A 151 13.77 -14.36 -8.18
CA THR A 151 13.79 -14.24 -9.65
C THR A 151 12.99 -13.06 -10.17
N SER A 152 12.02 -12.56 -9.40
CA SER A 152 11.16 -11.42 -9.80
C SER A 152 11.77 -10.05 -9.48
N ASN A 153 12.69 -9.98 -8.51
CA ASN A 153 13.40 -8.76 -8.16
C ASN A 153 14.72 -9.14 -7.44
N ALA A 154 15.87 -8.74 -8.00
CA ALA A 154 17.20 -9.03 -7.46
C ALA A 154 17.44 -8.50 -6.03
N ALA A 155 16.61 -7.56 -5.56
CA ALA A 155 16.64 -7.05 -4.19
C ALA A 155 15.87 -7.95 -3.19
N ARG A 156 15.11 -8.94 -3.65
CA ARG A 156 14.33 -9.86 -2.80
C ARG A 156 15.14 -11.10 -2.47
N ARG A 157 15.29 -11.35 -1.18
CA ARG A 157 16.01 -12.51 -0.63
C ARG A 157 15.13 -13.37 0.28
N GLU A 158 13.83 -13.01 0.41
CA GLU A 158 12.92 -13.72 1.29
C GLU A 158 12.63 -15.12 0.73
N ASP A 159 12.76 -16.13 1.57
CA ASP A 159 12.21 -17.46 1.30
C ASP A 159 10.67 -17.46 1.50
N VAL A 160 10.03 -18.60 1.19
CA VAL A 160 8.57 -18.74 1.30
C VAL A 160 8.07 -18.43 2.71
N ALA A 161 8.77 -18.92 3.74
CA ALA A 161 8.37 -18.75 5.14
C ALA A 161 8.46 -17.27 5.57
N GLU A 162 9.53 -16.59 5.17
CA GLU A 162 9.69 -15.16 5.45
C GLU A 162 8.64 -14.32 4.72
N ALA A 163 8.34 -14.66 3.44
CA ALA A 163 7.28 -13.99 2.68
C ALA A 163 5.89 -14.15 3.33
N GLN A 164 5.58 -15.35 3.84
CA GLN A 164 4.35 -15.62 4.59
C GLN A 164 4.29 -14.81 5.89
N ALA A 165 5.38 -14.81 6.66
CA ALA A 165 5.47 -14.07 7.90
C ALA A 165 5.34 -12.56 7.68
N GLN A 166 5.97 -12.03 6.64
CA GLN A 166 5.88 -10.63 6.26
C GLN A 166 4.46 -10.24 5.83
N ASP A 167 3.79 -11.08 5.02
CA ASP A 167 2.40 -10.85 4.62
C ASP A 167 1.47 -10.76 5.84
N LEU A 168 1.64 -11.66 6.79
CA LEU A 168 0.86 -11.66 8.03
C LEU A 168 1.11 -10.40 8.87
N ARG A 169 2.37 -9.94 9.01
CA ARG A 169 2.68 -8.69 9.73
C ARG A 169 2.03 -7.48 9.05
N ILE A 170 2.09 -7.40 7.72
CA ILE A 170 1.46 -6.32 6.95
C ILE A 170 -0.06 -6.37 7.14
N ARG A 171 -0.68 -7.53 6.99
CA ARG A 171 -2.11 -7.72 7.22
C ARG A 171 -2.52 -7.26 8.62
N THR A 172 -1.76 -7.66 9.65
CA THR A 172 -2.03 -7.29 11.04
C THR A 172 -1.95 -5.78 11.26
N ALA A 173 -1.03 -5.09 10.59
CA ALA A 173 -0.91 -3.64 10.69
C ALA A 173 -2.13 -2.89 10.11
N TRP A 174 -2.78 -3.45 9.10
CA TRP A 174 -3.87 -2.79 8.39
C TRP A 174 -5.28 -3.29 8.72
N GLN A 175 -5.45 -4.47 9.29
CA GLN A 175 -6.75 -5.14 9.44
C GLN A 175 -7.77 -4.38 10.31
N SER A 176 -7.33 -3.42 11.12
CA SER A 176 -8.21 -2.54 11.91
C SER A 176 -8.81 -1.39 11.09
N HIS A 177 -8.38 -1.20 9.84
CA HIS A 177 -8.96 -0.17 8.98
C HIS A 177 -10.41 -0.53 8.62
N PRO A 178 -11.38 0.41 8.78
CA PRO A 178 -12.81 0.12 8.60
C PRO A 178 -13.17 -0.35 7.18
N LYS A 179 -12.40 0.08 6.18
CA LYS A 179 -12.55 -0.31 4.78
C LYS A 179 -11.31 -1.11 4.32
N PHE A 180 -11.05 -2.22 5.01
CA PHE A 180 -9.98 -3.16 4.69
C PHE A 180 -10.50 -4.32 3.85
N CYS A 181 -9.89 -4.54 2.68
CA CYS A 181 -10.19 -5.67 1.80
C CYS A 181 -8.99 -6.64 1.76
N LEU A 182 -9.21 -7.86 2.21
CA LEU A 182 -8.27 -8.96 2.05
C LEU A 182 -8.59 -9.72 0.76
N VAL A 183 -7.69 -9.69 -0.21
CA VAL A 183 -7.83 -10.46 -1.45
C VAL A 183 -6.92 -11.69 -1.37
N SER A 184 -7.53 -12.82 -1.00
CA SER A 184 -6.88 -14.11 -0.82
C SER A 184 -6.59 -14.80 -2.16
N ASN A 185 -5.68 -15.79 -2.16
CA ASN A 185 -5.46 -16.71 -3.27
C ASN A 185 -6.35 -17.96 -3.19
N GLU A 186 -6.99 -18.24 -2.03
CA GLU A 186 -7.70 -19.50 -1.77
C GLU A 186 -8.96 -19.70 -2.63
N HIS A 187 -9.58 -18.63 -3.11
CA HIS A 187 -10.85 -18.69 -3.84
C HIS A 187 -10.78 -17.98 -5.20
N VAL A 188 -9.59 -17.80 -5.73
CA VAL A 188 -9.37 -17.20 -7.03
C VAL A 188 -8.62 -18.18 -7.93
N SER A 189 -9.09 -18.34 -9.17
CA SER A 189 -8.52 -19.24 -10.17
C SER A 189 -7.42 -18.58 -11.02
N SER A 190 -7.30 -17.24 -10.93
CA SER A 190 -6.35 -16.46 -11.72
C SER A 190 -6.06 -15.11 -11.07
N PHE A 191 -4.98 -14.47 -11.54
CA PHE A 191 -4.68 -13.10 -11.10
C PHE A 191 -5.77 -12.10 -11.55
N ASP A 192 -6.37 -12.29 -12.71
CA ASP A 192 -7.47 -11.44 -13.20
C ASP A 192 -8.70 -11.51 -12.28
N GLU A 193 -8.97 -12.67 -11.69
CA GLU A 193 -10.04 -12.83 -10.71
C GLU A 193 -9.69 -12.12 -9.39
N LYS A 194 -8.43 -12.23 -8.96
CA LYS A 194 -7.90 -11.51 -7.80
C LYS A 194 -8.05 -9.99 -7.99
N LEU A 195 -7.70 -9.50 -9.16
CA LEU A 195 -7.84 -8.09 -9.51
C LEU A 195 -9.31 -7.65 -9.55
N ARG A 196 -10.22 -8.47 -10.12
CA ARG A 196 -11.66 -8.18 -10.11
C ARG A 196 -12.21 -8.04 -8.69
N HIS A 197 -11.77 -8.84 -7.73
CA HIS A 197 -12.17 -8.70 -6.33
C HIS A 197 -11.73 -7.34 -5.76
N ALA A 198 -10.48 -6.95 -5.99
CA ALA A 198 -9.96 -5.66 -5.56
C ALA A 198 -10.72 -4.48 -6.18
N THR A 199 -11.01 -4.55 -7.48
CA THR A 199 -11.74 -3.52 -8.23
C THR A 199 -13.20 -3.43 -7.78
N THR A 200 -13.87 -4.58 -7.61
CA THR A 200 -15.26 -4.64 -7.13
C THR A 200 -15.37 -4.01 -5.74
N PHE A 201 -14.42 -4.29 -4.85
CA PHE A 201 -14.39 -3.66 -3.54
C PHE A 201 -14.29 -2.13 -3.62
N LEU A 202 -13.44 -1.59 -4.48
CA LEU A 202 -13.31 -0.14 -4.68
C LEU A 202 -14.61 0.48 -5.20
N TYR A 203 -15.25 -0.16 -6.16
CA TYR A 203 -16.50 0.33 -6.76
C TYR A 203 -17.68 0.34 -5.79
N GLN A 204 -17.62 -0.39 -4.71
CA GLN A 204 -18.62 -0.41 -3.66
C GLN A 204 -18.42 0.67 -2.59
N GLN A 205 -17.30 1.42 -2.63
CA GLN A 205 -17.06 2.48 -1.65
C GLN A 205 -17.91 3.70 -1.97
N GLU A 206 -18.62 4.23 -0.96
CA GLU A 206 -19.46 5.43 -1.12
C GLU A 206 -18.70 6.59 -1.72
N HIS A 207 -17.51 6.88 -1.22
CA HIS A 207 -16.65 7.96 -1.75
C HIS A 207 -16.31 7.76 -3.24
N PHE A 208 -16.12 6.51 -3.70
CA PHE A 208 -15.92 6.24 -5.12
C PHE A 208 -17.19 6.50 -5.93
N LEU A 209 -18.34 6.06 -5.42
CA LEU A 209 -19.63 6.28 -6.07
C LEU A 209 -19.94 7.78 -6.21
N ASP A 210 -19.66 8.58 -5.18
CA ASP A 210 -19.80 10.04 -5.22
C ASP A 210 -18.90 10.67 -6.29
N MET A 211 -17.66 10.18 -6.43
CA MET A 211 -16.70 10.68 -7.45
C MET A 211 -17.23 10.48 -8.88
N ILE A 212 -17.84 9.34 -9.20
CA ILE A 212 -18.34 9.05 -10.56
C ILE A 212 -19.71 9.68 -10.83
N THR A 213 -20.56 9.84 -9.83
CA THR A 213 -21.90 10.44 -9.95
C THR A 213 -21.82 11.94 -10.21
N THR A 214 -20.93 12.65 -9.51
CA THR A 214 -20.74 14.10 -9.69
C THR A 214 -20.32 14.45 -11.10
N GLN A 215 -19.67 13.56 -11.84
CA GLN A 215 -19.33 13.79 -13.27
C GLN A 215 -20.50 13.63 -14.21
N SER A 216 -21.42 12.72 -13.93
CA SER A 216 -22.59 12.49 -14.78
C SER A 216 -23.46 13.73 -14.84
N ASP A 217 -23.60 14.45 -13.74
CA ASP A 217 -24.41 15.68 -13.65
C ASP A 217 -23.77 16.85 -14.42
N GLN A 218 -22.46 16.97 -14.40
CA GLN A 218 -21.74 18.03 -15.13
C GLN A 218 -21.71 17.82 -16.67
N THR A 219 -21.92 16.59 -17.13
CA THR A 219 -21.93 16.28 -18.57
C THR A 219 -23.31 16.54 -19.19
N ILE A 220 -24.36 16.58 -18.39
CA ILE A 220 -25.76 16.87 -18.84
C ILE A 220 -26.00 18.38 -18.98
N GLU A 221 -25.22 19.20 -18.29
CA GLU A 221 -25.38 20.68 -18.31
C GLU A 221 -24.53 21.38 -19.40
N ARG A 222 -23.81 20.64 -20.24
CA ARG A 222 -23.04 21.18 -21.39
C ARG A 222 -23.61 20.70 -22.71
#